data_da113172fc5e81a22c432a928ad2e02f
#
_entry.id   da113172fc5e81a22c432a928ad2e02f
#
_cell.length_a   1.000
_cell.length_b   1.000
_cell.length_c   1.000
_cell.angle_alpha   90.00
_cell.angle_beta   90.00
_cell.angle_gamma   90.00
#
_symmetry.space_group_name_H-M   'P 1'
#
loop_
_entity.id
_entity.type
_entity.pdbx_description
1 polymer ?
#
loop_
_entity_poly.entity_id
_entity_poly.type
_entity_poly.pdbx_seq_one_letter_code
_entity_poly.pdbx_strand_id
1 'polypeptide(L)'
;MRSFRAKLSALIISETAVITVVVINSAALVISSSITADSGTVLIWRRVDLVCVIYFVVEALLKIRSGGWKEYWSSGWNRFDFIIVLLSLPVLFEGFLEVEGFAAILILRLGRLLRLFRLMRFIPNRDHLAKGIGRALRASIGVFFSIFIVNVIFAVGATILFGSYAPEHFGDPFLAIYSTFKVFTVEGWYEIPDQIALSADSLFIASAARLYFVLTVVVGGILGLSLANAVFIDEMTMDNNNELERKIDLLSVEIRELKNILTSRPQNNGNPGEDIK
;
A
#
# COMPACT_ATOMS: atom_id res chain seq x y z
N MET A 1 -30.02 -19.74 -28.56
CA MET A 1 -29.02 -20.17 -27.57
C MET A 1 -27.76 -19.31 -27.51
N ARG A 2 -27.12 -18.91 -28.64
CA ARG A 2 -25.92 -18.03 -28.62
C ARG A 2 -26.17 -16.63 -28.00
N SER A 3 -27.32 -16.00 -28.27
CA SER A 3 -27.70 -14.68 -27.75
C SER A 3 -27.91 -14.70 -26.19
N PHE A 4 -28.48 -15.77 -25.66
CA PHE A 4 -28.71 -15.91 -24.22
C PHE A 4 -27.38 -16.10 -23.47
N ARG A 5 -26.46 -16.91 -23.99
CA ARG A 5 -25.12 -17.11 -23.42
C ARG A 5 -24.30 -15.83 -23.42
N ALA A 6 -24.38 -15.02 -24.48
CA ALA A 6 -23.71 -13.74 -24.57
C ALA A 6 -24.27 -12.72 -23.55
N LYS A 7 -25.60 -12.67 -23.35
CA LYS A 7 -26.21 -11.82 -22.35
C LYS A 7 -25.84 -12.25 -20.92
N LEU A 8 -25.82 -13.56 -20.64
CA LEU A 8 -25.46 -14.09 -19.35
C LEU A 8 -23.97 -13.82 -19.00
N SER A 9 -23.07 -14.02 -19.96
CA SER A 9 -21.65 -13.71 -19.76
C SER A 9 -21.43 -12.21 -19.54
N ALA A 10 -22.14 -11.34 -20.26
CA ALA A 10 -22.08 -9.90 -20.05
C ALA A 10 -22.59 -9.49 -18.64
N LEU A 11 -23.63 -10.15 -18.15
CA LEU A 11 -24.14 -9.90 -16.81
C LEU A 11 -23.13 -10.32 -15.71
N ILE A 12 -22.52 -11.50 -15.85
CA ILE A 12 -21.52 -12.01 -14.88
C ILE A 12 -20.26 -11.13 -14.87
N ILE A 13 -19.84 -10.61 -16.03
CA ILE A 13 -18.64 -9.76 -16.15
C ILE A 13 -18.95 -8.29 -15.79
N SER A 14 -20.24 -7.92 -15.61
CA SER A 14 -20.62 -6.54 -15.33
C SER A 14 -19.99 -6.04 -14.03
N GLU A 15 -19.52 -4.81 -14.03
CA GLU A 15 -18.88 -4.18 -12.87
C GLU A 15 -19.78 -4.26 -11.63
N THR A 16 -21.06 -3.98 -11.79
CA THR A 16 -22.04 -4.02 -10.70
C THR A 16 -22.18 -5.40 -10.08
N ALA A 17 -22.24 -6.48 -10.89
CA ALA A 17 -22.34 -7.84 -10.38
C ALA A 17 -21.08 -8.25 -9.61
N VAL A 18 -19.91 -7.97 -10.17
CA VAL A 18 -18.61 -8.23 -9.52
C VAL A 18 -18.53 -7.49 -8.18
N ILE A 19 -18.90 -6.22 -8.16
CA ILE A 19 -18.94 -5.36 -6.97
C ILE A 19 -19.84 -6.01 -5.89
N THR A 20 -21.06 -6.35 -6.25
CA THR A 20 -22.03 -6.94 -5.34
C THR A 20 -21.49 -8.23 -4.71
N VAL A 21 -20.89 -9.13 -5.52
CA VAL A 21 -20.32 -10.38 -5.02
C VAL A 21 -19.10 -10.13 -4.14
N VAL A 22 -18.25 -9.15 -4.44
CA VAL A 22 -17.12 -8.77 -3.57
C VAL A 22 -17.62 -8.28 -2.20
N VAL A 23 -18.65 -7.43 -2.17
CA VAL A 23 -19.22 -6.93 -0.92
C VAL A 23 -19.82 -8.08 -0.10
N ILE A 24 -20.61 -8.96 -0.73
CA ILE A 24 -21.19 -10.13 -0.05
C ILE A 24 -20.09 -11.04 0.49
N ASN A 25 -19.04 -11.30 -0.28
CA ASN A 25 -17.93 -12.14 0.15
C ASN A 25 -17.16 -11.52 1.33
N SER A 26 -16.94 -10.20 1.29
CA SER A 26 -16.28 -9.48 2.39
C SER A 26 -17.11 -9.50 3.67
N ALA A 27 -18.43 -9.28 3.56
CA ALA A 27 -19.35 -9.37 4.68
C ALA A 27 -19.39 -10.81 5.27
N ALA A 28 -19.44 -11.82 4.41
CA ALA A 28 -19.40 -13.20 4.81
C ALA A 28 -18.13 -13.55 5.59
N LEU A 29 -16.96 -13.06 5.15
CA LEU A 29 -15.69 -13.22 5.85
C LEU A 29 -15.70 -12.58 7.24
N VAL A 30 -16.16 -11.33 7.34
CA VAL A 30 -16.22 -10.60 8.61
C VAL A 30 -17.15 -11.32 9.60
N ILE A 31 -18.34 -11.73 9.16
CA ILE A 31 -19.30 -12.42 10.01
C ILE A 31 -18.79 -13.79 10.44
N SER A 32 -18.19 -14.55 9.52
CA SER A 32 -17.64 -15.88 9.82
C SER A 32 -16.40 -15.85 10.72
N SER A 33 -15.72 -14.70 10.82
CA SER A 33 -14.58 -14.50 11.73
C SER A 33 -15.00 -14.15 13.16
N SER A 34 -16.28 -13.84 13.39
CA SER A 34 -16.81 -13.52 14.73
C SER A 34 -16.76 -14.77 15.63
N ILE A 35 -16.11 -14.65 16.76
CA ILE A 35 -15.89 -15.75 17.75
C ILE A 35 -17.21 -16.24 18.36
N THR A 36 -18.26 -15.41 18.32
CA THR A 36 -19.58 -15.66 18.90
C THR A 36 -20.58 -16.34 17.96
N ALA A 37 -20.16 -16.65 16.71
CA ALA A 37 -21.07 -17.25 15.75
C ALA A 37 -21.34 -18.72 16.09
N ASP A 38 -22.62 -19.08 16.15
CA ASP A 38 -23.07 -20.49 16.30
C ASP A 38 -22.59 -21.34 15.11
N SER A 39 -22.36 -22.63 15.36
CA SER A 39 -21.85 -23.59 14.36
C SER A 39 -22.69 -23.65 13.08
N GLY A 40 -24.01 -23.49 13.20
CA GLY A 40 -24.93 -23.43 12.05
C GLY A 40 -24.72 -22.19 11.19
N THR A 41 -24.53 -21.06 11.83
CA THR A 41 -24.27 -19.75 11.17
C THR A 41 -22.94 -19.80 10.42
N VAL A 42 -21.88 -20.32 11.03
CA VAL A 42 -20.56 -20.48 10.40
C VAL A 42 -20.65 -21.34 9.13
N LEU A 43 -21.42 -22.42 9.16
CA LEU A 43 -21.59 -23.31 8.01
C LEU A 43 -22.27 -22.61 6.83
N ILE A 44 -23.29 -21.78 7.10
CA ILE A 44 -23.99 -21.00 6.05
C ILE A 44 -23.02 -20.04 5.38
N TRP A 45 -22.28 -19.25 6.17
CA TRP A 45 -21.32 -18.26 5.63
C TRP A 45 -20.15 -18.91 4.88
N ARG A 46 -19.73 -20.11 5.31
CA ARG A 46 -18.74 -20.90 4.56
C ARG A 46 -19.26 -21.34 3.19
N ARG A 47 -20.55 -21.68 3.06
CA ARG A 47 -21.17 -21.98 1.77
C ARG A 47 -21.28 -20.74 0.88
N VAL A 48 -21.65 -19.59 1.45
CA VAL A 48 -21.66 -18.32 0.74
C VAL A 48 -20.27 -17.97 0.20
N ASP A 49 -19.24 -18.13 1.00
CA ASP A 49 -17.86 -17.93 0.61
C ASP A 49 -17.46 -18.82 -0.58
N LEU A 50 -17.81 -20.12 -0.52
CA LEU A 50 -17.56 -21.08 -1.58
C LEU A 50 -18.22 -20.65 -2.91
N VAL A 51 -19.48 -20.24 -2.86
CA VAL A 51 -20.23 -19.77 -4.04
C VAL A 51 -19.57 -18.52 -4.64
N CYS A 52 -19.12 -17.59 -3.79
CA CYS A 52 -18.39 -16.40 -4.24
C CYS A 52 -17.07 -16.76 -4.92
N VAL A 53 -16.32 -17.73 -4.39
CA VAL A 53 -15.06 -18.17 -5.01
C VAL A 53 -15.32 -18.80 -6.38
N ILE A 54 -16.33 -19.67 -6.49
CA ILE A 54 -16.72 -20.25 -7.78
C ILE A 54 -17.11 -19.16 -8.78
N TYR A 55 -17.88 -18.17 -8.34
CA TYR A 55 -18.23 -17.03 -9.19
C TYR A 55 -16.98 -16.32 -9.74
N PHE A 56 -15.98 -16.03 -8.91
CA PHE A 56 -14.76 -15.37 -9.35
C PHE A 56 -13.90 -16.21 -10.29
N VAL A 57 -13.88 -17.53 -10.10
CA VAL A 57 -13.23 -18.45 -11.06
C VAL A 57 -13.94 -18.38 -12.41
N VAL A 58 -15.27 -18.43 -12.41
CA VAL A 58 -16.08 -18.35 -13.63
C VAL A 58 -15.91 -16.99 -14.32
N GLU A 59 -15.92 -15.88 -13.55
CA GLU A 59 -15.65 -14.53 -14.06
C GLU A 59 -14.29 -14.45 -14.76
N ALA A 60 -13.22 -14.93 -14.12
CA ALA A 60 -11.87 -14.93 -14.69
C ALA A 60 -11.81 -15.76 -15.99
N LEU A 61 -12.39 -16.96 -15.99
CA LEU A 61 -12.45 -17.83 -17.17
C LEU A 61 -13.23 -17.17 -18.32
N LEU A 62 -14.36 -16.53 -18.04
CA LEU A 62 -15.14 -15.83 -19.03
C LEU A 62 -14.40 -14.63 -19.63
N LYS A 63 -13.68 -13.86 -18.79
CA LYS A 63 -12.83 -12.75 -19.26
C LYS A 63 -11.71 -13.24 -20.17
N ILE A 64 -11.03 -14.32 -19.79
CA ILE A 64 -9.97 -14.93 -20.59
C ILE A 64 -10.53 -15.44 -21.92
N ARG A 65 -11.73 -16.06 -21.90
CA ARG A 65 -12.36 -16.59 -23.10
C ARG A 65 -12.86 -15.50 -24.03
N SER A 66 -13.32 -14.36 -23.52
CA SER A 66 -13.88 -13.26 -24.32
C SER A 66 -12.82 -12.33 -24.92
N GLY A 67 -11.79 -11.96 -24.15
CA GLY A 67 -10.73 -11.05 -24.60
C GLY A 67 -9.42 -11.75 -24.97
N GLY A 68 -9.30 -13.05 -24.70
CA GLY A 68 -8.06 -13.79 -24.92
C GLY A 68 -7.04 -13.61 -23.80
N TRP A 69 -6.12 -14.56 -23.72
CA TRP A 69 -5.11 -14.61 -22.67
C TRP A 69 -4.17 -13.38 -22.65
N LYS A 70 -3.74 -12.92 -23.82
CA LYS A 70 -2.83 -11.77 -23.93
C LYS A 70 -3.48 -10.47 -23.45
N GLU A 71 -4.73 -10.23 -23.83
CA GLU A 71 -5.47 -9.04 -23.41
C GLU A 71 -5.78 -9.07 -21.91
N TYR A 72 -6.15 -10.24 -21.38
CA TYR A 72 -6.37 -10.41 -19.95
C TYR A 72 -5.12 -10.06 -19.12
N TRP A 73 -3.94 -10.54 -19.54
CA TRP A 73 -2.67 -10.27 -18.85
C TRP A 73 -2.09 -8.88 -19.11
N SER A 74 -2.56 -8.13 -20.07
CA SER A 74 -2.15 -6.74 -20.30
C SER A 74 -2.61 -5.80 -19.17
N SER A 75 -3.76 -6.09 -18.56
CA SER A 75 -4.29 -5.33 -17.43
C SER A 75 -3.68 -5.76 -16.11
N GLY A 76 -3.08 -4.79 -15.38
CA GLY A 76 -2.54 -5.00 -14.03
C GLY A 76 -3.59 -5.49 -13.04
N TRP A 77 -4.82 -4.97 -13.14
CA TRP A 77 -5.93 -5.36 -12.26
C TRP A 77 -6.42 -6.78 -12.52
N ASN A 78 -6.48 -7.21 -13.77
CA ASN A 78 -6.84 -8.59 -14.10
C ASN A 78 -5.80 -9.57 -13.56
N ARG A 79 -4.50 -9.23 -13.64
CA ARG A 79 -3.42 -10.02 -13.02
C ARG A 79 -3.57 -10.11 -11.50
N PHE A 80 -3.85 -8.98 -10.88
CA PHE A 80 -4.08 -8.90 -9.44
C PHE A 80 -5.27 -9.77 -9.01
N ASP A 81 -6.41 -9.66 -9.70
CA ASP A 81 -7.58 -10.47 -9.44
C ASP A 81 -7.32 -11.97 -9.64
N PHE A 82 -6.58 -12.32 -10.69
CA PHE A 82 -6.21 -13.71 -10.95
C PHE A 82 -5.35 -14.30 -9.83
N ILE A 83 -4.35 -13.54 -9.34
CA ILE A 83 -3.52 -13.96 -8.22
C ILE A 83 -4.38 -14.17 -6.97
N ILE A 84 -5.32 -13.27 -6.68
CA ILE A 84 -6.22 -13.44 -5.54
C ILE A 84 -7.14 -14.66 -5.71
N VAL A 85 -7.63 -14.93 -6.93
CA VAL A 85 -8.40 -16.15 -7.22
C VAL A 85 -7.54 -17.37 -6.95
N LEU A 86 -6.32 -17.41 -7.47
CA LEU A 86 -5.39 -18.54 -7.31
C LEU A 86 -5.07 -18.81 -5.84
N LEU A 87 -4.77 -17.76 -5.07
CA LEU A 87 -4.53 -17.86 -3.62
C LEU A 87 -5.77 -18.27 -2.83
N SER A 88 -6.95 -18.15 -3.43
CA SER A 88 -8.22 -18.56 -2.81
C SER A 88 -8.62 -19.99 -3.12
N LEU A 89 -8.05 -20.62 -4.17
CA LEU A 89 -8.39 -21.97 -4.59
C LEU A 89 -8.18 -23.05 -3.52
N PRO A 90 -7.10 -23.01 -2.70
CA PRO A 90 -6.89 -24.04 -1.68
C PRO A 90 -8.06 -24.22 -0.71
N VAL A 91 -8.85 -23.16 -0.48
CA VAL A 91 -10.05 -23.23 0.36
C VAL A 91 -11.14 -24.18 -0.21
N LEU A 92 -11.18 -24.33 -1.54
CA LEU A 92 -12.10 -25.28 -2.19
C LEU A 92 -11.74 -26.74 -1.86
N PHE A 93 -10.47 -26.98 -1.51
CA PHE A 93 -9.92 -28.32 -1.23
C PHE A 93 -9.70 -28.58 0.26
N GLU A 94 -10.09 -27.68 1.16
CA GLU A 94 -9.93 -27.83 2.63
C GLU A 94 -10.51 -29.14 3.19
N GLY A 95 -11.50 -29.75 2.51
CA GLY A 95 -12.07 -31.02 2.91
C GLY A 95 -11.36 -32.26 2.33
N PHE A 96 -10.44 -32.07 1.38
CA PHE A 96 -9.74 -33.16 0.67
C PHE A 96 -8.24 -33.17 0.94
N LEU A 97 -7.67 -32.05 1.41
CA LEU A 97 -6.27 -31.93 1.77
C LEU A 97 -6.16 -32.10 3.28
N GLU A 98 -5.68 -33.24 3.71
CA GLU A 98 -5.11 -33.41 5.06
C GLU A 98 -3.81 -32.62 5.11
N VAL A 99 -3.93 -31.31 5.32
CA VAL A 99 -2.76 -30.43 5.40
C VAL A 99 -2.21 -30.52 6.81
N GLU A 100 -1.28 -31.42 7.01
CA GLU A 100 -0.49 -31.51 8.21
C GLU A 100 0.57 -30.42 8.20
N GLY A 101 0.41 -29.44 9.09
CA GLY A 101 1.40 -28.39 9.32
C GLY A 101 0.77 -27.03 9.65
N PHE A 102 1.21 -26.45 10.76
CA PHE A 102 0.76 -25.13 11.23
C PHE A 102 0.93 -24.03 10.19
N ALA A 103 2.05 -24.03 9.46
CA ALA A 103 2.35 -23.04 8.41
C ALA A 103 1.34 -23.11 7.25
N ALA A 104 0.96 -24.31 6.81
CA ALA A 104 0.02 -24.47 5.71
C ALA A 104 -1.39 -24.01 6.11
N ILE A 105 -1.83 -24.29 7.34
CA ILE A 105 -3.10 -23.80 7.89
C ILE A 105 -3.11 -22.27 7.95
N LEU A 106 -1.99 -21.63 8.36
CA LEU A 106 -1.86 -20.17 8.37
C LEU A 106 -1.96 -19.58 6.97
N ILE A 107 -1.28 -20.17 5.99
CA ILE A 107 -1.32 -19.71 4.58
C ILE A 107 -2.75 -19.76 4.03
N LEU A 108 -3.49 -20.85 4.32
CA LEU A 108 -4.88 -21.00 3.91
C LEU A 108 -5.78 -19.92 4.55
N ARG A 109 -5.57 -19.64 5.83
CA ARG A 109 -6.32 -18.58 6.55
C ARG A 109 -5.98 -17.20 6.02
N LEU A 110 -4.70 -16.88 5.79
CA LEU A 110 -4.26 -15.61 5.20
C LEU A 110 -4.78 -15.45 3.78
N GLY A 111 -4.81 -16.51 2.97
CA GLY A 111 -5.39 -16.49 1.62
C GLY A 111 -6.85 -16.04 1.60
N ARG A 112 -7.61 -16.36 2.63
CA ARG A 112 -8.99 -15.86 2.79
C ARG A 112 -9.02 -14.34 2.99
N LEU A 113 -8.12 -13.80 3.83
CA LEU A 113 -8.06 -12.35 4.09
C LEU A 113 -7.61 -11.57 2.85
N LEU A 114 -6.72 -12.14 2.02
CA LEU A 114 -6.26 -11.50 0.78
C LEU A 114 -7.42 -11.19 -0.20
N ARG A 115 -8.54 -11.89 -0.09
CA ARG A 115 -9.73 -11.60 -0.90
C ARG A 115 -10.31 -10.21 -0.63
N LEU A 116 -10.12 -9.65 0.60
CA LEU A 116 -10.57 -8.31 0.93
C LEU A 116 -9.86 -7.24 0.08
N PHE A 117 -8.66 -7.52 -0.44
CA PHE A 117 -7.99 -6.62 -1.37
C PHE A 117 -8.76 -6.38 -2.68
N ARG A 118 -9.74 -7.23 -3.01
CA ARG A 118 -10.65 -6.96 -4.13
C ARG A 118 -11.48 -5.70 -3.93
N LEU A 119 -11.68 -5.26 -2.68
CA LEU A 119 -12.31 -3.98 -2.37
C LEU A 119 -11.54 -2.79 -2.98
N MET A 120 -10.26 -2.94 -3.30
CA MET A 120 -9.48 -1.90 -3.99
C MET A 120 -10.04 -1.56 -5.38
N ARG A 121 -10.88 -2.41 -5.97
CA ARG A 121 -11.61 -2.10 -7.22
C ARG A 121 -12.53 -0.89 -7.08
N PHE A 122 -13.01 -0.58 -5.87
CA PHE A 122 -13.94 0.54 -5.62
C PHE A 122 -13.24 1.89 -5.52
N ILE A 123 -11.92 1.90 -5.44
CA ILE A 123 -11.18 3.16 -5.31
C ILE A 123 -11.25 3.91 -6.66
N PRO A 124 -11.82 5.12 -6.68
CA PRO A 124 -11.81 5.94 -7.88
C PRO A 124 -10.36 6.27 -8.26
N ASN A 125 -10.08 6.35 -9.56
CA ASN A 125 -8.74 6.63 -10.10
C ASN A 125 -7.63 5.67 -9.59
N ARG A 126 -8.02 4.42 -9.30
CA ARG A 126 -7.14 3.37 -8.74
C ARG A 126 -5.84 3.18 -9.52
N ASP A 127 -5.86 3.33 -10.85
CA ASP A 127 -4.66 3.18 -11.70
C ASP A 127 -3.62 4.29 -11.41
N HIS A 128 -4.10 5.51 -11.25
CA HIS A 128 -3.26 6.66 -10.89
C HIS A 128 -2.69 6.48 -9.49
N LEU A 129 -3.53 6.12 -8.53
CA LEU A 129 -3.12 5.85 -7.15
C LEU A 129 -2.10 4.71 -7.07
N ALA A 130 -2.36 3.58 -7.74
CA ALA A 130 -1.44 2.44 -7.75
C ALA A 130 -0.08 2.77 -8.37
N LYS A 131 -0.06 3.56 -9.46
CA LYS A 131 1.18 4.04 -10.08
C LYS A 131 1.93 4.99 -9.15
N GLY A 132 1.23 5.93 -8.51
CA GLY A 132 1.81 6.87 -7.54
C GLY A 132 2.44 6.14 -6.36
N ILE A 133 1.71 5.23 -5.71
CA ILE A 133 2.23 4.39 -4.63
C ILE A 133 3.44 3.57 -5.09
N GLY A 134 3.36 2.94 -6.27
CA GLY A 134 4.46 2.12 -6.81
C GLY A 134 5.73 2.93 -7.11
N ARG A 135 5.61 4.22 -7.51
CA ARG A 135 6.77 5.12 -7.65
C ARG A 135 7.30 5.53 -6.29
N ALA A 136 6.43 5.98 -5.40
CA ALA A 136 6.81 6.40 -4.06
C ALA A 136 7.55 5.28 -3.30
N LEU A 137 7.06 4.05 -3.34
CA LEU A 137 7.73 2.92 -2.73
C LEU A 137 9.12 2.67 -3.34
N ARG A 138 9.26 2.73 -4.67
CA ARG A 138 10.56 2.55 -5.33
C ARG A 138 11.56 3.65 -4.97
N ALA A 139 11.13 4.90 -4.96
CA ALA A 139 11.98 6.03 -4.57
C ALA A 139 12.39 5.93 -3.09
N SER A 140 11.48 5.45 -2.23
CA SER A 140 11.74 5.32 -0.81
C SER A 140 12.62 4.11 -0.43
N ILE A 141 12.88 3.15 -1.33
CA ILE A 141 13.70 1.96 -1.02
C ILE A 141 15.06 2.36 -0.46
N GLY A 142 15.75 3.33 -1.06
CA GLY A 142 17.06 3.79 -0.60
C GLY A 142 17.00 4.38 0.81
N VAL A 143 15.95 5.14 1.12
CA VAL A 143 15.73 5.73 2.45
C VAL A 143 15.44 4.65 3.48
N PHE A 144 14.53 3.72 3.20
CA PHE A 144 14.25 2.61 4.10
C PHE A 144 15.47 1.73 4.36
N PHE A 145 16.28 1.46 3.32
CA PHE A 145 17.52 0.72 3.48
C PHE A 145 18.52 1.49 4.35
N SER A 146 18.63 2.81 4.21
CA SER A 146 19.48 3.64 5.06
C SER A 146 19.01 3.63 6.51
N ILE A 147 17.71 3.75 6.75
CA ILE A 147 17.12 3.67 8.09
C ILE A 147 17.39 2.28 8.70
N PHE A 148 17.29 1.21 7.91
CA PHE A 148 17.59 -0.14 8.36
C PHE A 148 19.07 -0.29 8.77
N ILE A 149 20.00 0.26 7.98
CA ILE A 149 21.43 0.26 8.34
C ILE A 149 21.66 1.01 9.66
N VAL A 150 21.06 2.18 9.81
CA VAL A 150 21.14 2.96 11.06
C VAL A 150 20.54 2.18 12.23
N ASN A 151 19.42 1.47 12.02
CA ASN A 151 18.83 0.58 13.02
C ASN A 151 19.81 -0.51 13.46
N VAL A 152 20.47 -1.19 12.52
CA VAL A 152 21.46 -2.22 12.82
C VAL A 152 22.66 -1.64 13.61
N ILE A 153 23.14 -0.45 13.24
CA ILE A 153 24.24 0.21 13.97
C ILE A 153 23.86 0.47 15.42
N PHE A 154 22.66 1.05 15.65
CA PHE A 154 22.16 1.29 17.02
C PHE A 154 21.88 -0.03 17.75
N ALA A 155 21.38 -1.06 17.10
CA ALA A 155 21.13 -2.38 17.71
C ALA A 155 22.43 -3.01 18.21
N VAL A 156 23.47 -3.03 17.37
CA VAL A 156 24.80 -3.55 17.75
C VAL A 156 25.41 -2.73 18.87
N GLY A 157 25.32 -1.39 18.79
CA GLY A 157 25.78 -0.51 19.86
C GLY A 157 25.06 -0.78 21.19
N ALA A 158 23.74 -0.95 21.15
CA ALA A 158 22.95 -1.29 22.34
C ALA A 158 23.32 -2.66 22.93
N THR A 159 23.55 -3.66 22.07
CA THR A 159 24.01 -4.99 22.51
C THR A 159 25.34 -4.92 23.23
N ILE A 160 26.31 -4.18 22.69
CA ILE A 160 27.65 -4.04 23.29
C ILE A 160 27.57 -3.27 24.62
N LEU A 161 26.80 -2.20 24.70
CA LEU A 161 26.74 -1.31 25.84
C LEU A 161 25.81 -1.82 26.94
N PHE A 162 24.69 -2.40 26.58
CA PHE A 162 23.58 -2.68 27.49
C PHE A 162 23.13 -4.14 27.52
N GLY A 163 23.72 -5.02 26.73
CA GLY A 163 23.32 -6.44 26.64
C GLY A 163 23.35 -7.19 27.98
N SER A 164 24.24 -6.84 28.88
CA SER A 164 24.31 -7.42 30.24
C SER A 164 23.29 -6.85 31.22
N TYR A 165 22.79 -5.63 30.98
CA TYR A 165 21.81 -4.94 31.83
C TYR A 165 20.37 -5.19 31.43
N ALA A 166 20.13 -5.45 30.12
CA ALA A 166 18.81 -5.74 29.56
C ALA A 166 18.90 -6.88 28.54
N PRO A 167 19.24 -8.12 28.97
CA PRO A 167 19.41 -9.25 28.06
C PRO A 167 18.10 -9.63 27.31
N GLU A 168 16.94 -9.34 27.88
CA GLU A 168 15.63 -9.53 27.25
C GLU A 168 15.39 -8.63 26.04
N HIS A 169 16.21 -7.59 25.86
CA HIS A 169 16.13 -6.66 24.71
C HIS A 169 17.37 -6.75 23.81
N PHE A 170 18.55 -7.02 24.38
CA PHE A 170 19.83 -6.91 23.69
C PHE A 170 20.76 -8.13 23.89
N GLY A 171 20.24 -9.23 24.44
CA GLY A 171 21.00 -10.47 24.62
C GLY A 171 21.27 -11.23 23.32
N ASP A 172 20.53 -10.96 22.26
CA ASP A 172 20.66 -11.55 20.93
C ASP A 172 20.62 -10.45 19.86
N PRO A 173 21.45 -10.51 18.78
CA PRO A 173 21.49 -9.49 17.75
C PRO A 173 20.15 -9.27 17.02
N PHE A 174 19.39 -10.33 16.74
CA PHE A 174 18.09 -10.21 16.09
C PHE A 174 17.06 -9.57 17.02
N LEU A 175 17.08 -9.94 18.28
CA LEU A 175 16.26 -9.32 19.32
C LEU A 175 16.61 -7.84 19.50
N ALA A 176 17.90 -7.50 19.46
CA ALA A 176 18.38 -6.14 19.52
C ALA A 176 17.88 -5.28 18.33
N ILE A 177 17.92 -5.81 17.09
CA ILE A 177 17.39 -5.14 15.90
C ILE A 177 15.90 -4.88 16.07
N TYR A 178 15.13 -5.85 16.56
CA TYR A 178 13.70 -5.69 16.80
C TYR A 178 13.42 -4.67 17.90
N SER A 179 14.17 -4.71 19.01
CA SER A 179 14.01 -3.76 20.13
C SER A 179 14.35 -2.33 19.71
N THR A 180 15.41 -2.14 18.94
CA THR A 180 15.78 -0.83 18.40
C THR A 180 14.77 -0.35 17.35
N PHE A 181 14.20 -1.25 16.54
CA PHE A 181 13.13 -0.90 15.63
C PHE A 181 11.89 -0.38 16.36
N LYS A 182 11.50 -0.98 17.50
CA LYS A 182 10.42 -0.44 18.36
C LYS A 182 10.73 0.98 18.81
N VAL A 183 11.97 1.24 19.25
CA VAL A 183 12.41 2.59 19.65
C VAL A 183 12.32 3.58 18.49
N PHE A 184 12.64 3.18 17.26
CA PHE A 184 12.49 4.01 16.06
C PHE A 184 11.04 4.38 15.77
N THR A 185 10.07 3.54 16.14
CA THR A 185 8.65 3.89 16.04
C THR A 185 8.19 4.90 17.10
N VAL A 186 9.10 5.31 17.98
CA VAL A 186 8.85 6.24 19.10
C VAL A 186 7.87 5.69 20.13
N GLU A 187 7.55 4.40 20.08
CA GLU A 187 6.65 3.75 21.03
C GLU A 187 7.46 3.11 22.17
N GLY A 188 7.09 3.41 23.41
CA GLY A 188 7.70 2.81 24.61
C GLY A 188 9.21 3.03 24.73
N TRP A 189 9.79 4.00 24.02
CA TRP A 189 11.23 4.21 23.95
C TRP A 189 11.90 4.45 25.32
N TYR A 190 11.16 4.99 26.28
CA TYR A 190 11.61 5.30 27.64
C TYR A 190 11.64 4.07 28.55
N GLU A 191 10.88 3.01 28.24
CA GLU A 191 10.78 1.81 29.09
C GLU A 191 12.13 1.08 29.19
N ILE A 192 12.83 0.94 28.07
CA ILE A 192 14.12 0.24 28.01
C ILE A 192 15.21 0.98 28.81
N PRO A 193 15.46 2.29 28.61
CA PRO A 193 16.47 2.99 29.41
C PRO A 193 16.11 3.09 30.89
N ASP A 194 14.83 3.14 31.26
CA ASP A 194 14.44 3.13 32.68
C ASP A 194 14.64 1.74 33.28
N GLN A 195 14.42 0.65 32.57
CA GLN A 195 14.72 -0.70 33.02
C GLN A 195 16.26 -0.91 33.20
N ILE A 196 17.05 -0.42 32.24
CA ILE A 196 18.52 -0.43 32.35
C ILE A 196 18.95 0.39 33.60
N ALA A 197 18.34 1.55 33.84
CA ALA A 197 18.66 2.39 35.00
C ALA A 197 18.33 1.72 36.34
N LEU A 198 17.29 0.88 36.39
CA LEU A 198 16.94 0.08 37.56
C LEU A 198 17.88 -1.10 37.78
N SER A 199 18.42 -1.66 36.70
CA SER A 199 19.34 -2.81 36.73
C SER A 199 20.81 -2.40 36.92
N ALA A 200 21.14 -1.13 36.71
CA ALA A 200 22.50 -0.60 36.79
C ALA A 200 22.83 -0.06 38.18
N ASP A 201 23.96 -0.50 38.77
CA ASP A 201 24.46 -0.01 40.03
C ASP A 201 25.12 1.40 39.96
N SER A 202 25.18 1.98 38.76
CA SER A 202 25.90 3.23 38.50
C SER A 202 25.01 4.28 37.84
N LEU A 203 24.97 5.47 38.42
CA LEU A 203 24.31 6.64 37.82
C LEU A 203 24.87 6.99 36.42
N PHE A 204 26.14 6.71 36.18
CA PHE A 204 26.77 6.93 34.89
C PHE A 204 26.12 6.04 33.79
N ILE A 205 25.94 4.75 34.07
CA ILE A 205 25.33 3.80 33.14
C ILE A 205 23.87 4.18 32.88
N ALA A 206 23.11 4.51 33.91
CA ALA A 206 21.74 4.98 33.81
C ALA A 206 21.62 6.24 32.92
N SER A 207 22.51 7.21 33.12
CA SER A 207 22.51 8.45 32.32
C SER A 207 22.97 8.20 30.87
N ALA A 208 23.97 7.34 30.67
CA ALA A 208 24.44 6.94 29.33
C ALA A 208 23.33 6.21 28.55
N ALA A 209 22.59 5.32 29.18
CA ALA A 209 21.47 4.65 28.60
C ALA A 209 20.39 5.65 28.13
N ARG A 210 19.97 6.56 29.02
CA ARG A 210 18.98 7.58 28.65
C ARG A 210 19.43 8.44 27.49
N LEU A 211 20.67 8.91 27.48
CA LEU A 211 21.23 9.70 26.40
C LEU A 211 21.28 8.90 25.09
N TYR A 212 21.71 7.65 25.14
CA TYR A 212 21.77 6.76 23.99
C TYR A 212 20.39 6.58 23.34
N PHE A 213 19.37 6.28 24.15
CA PHE A 213 18.01 6.08 23.61
C PHE A 213 17.36 7.38 23.15
N VAL A 214 17.65 8.52 23.75
CA VAL A 214 17.25 9.84 23.22
C VAL A 214 17.85 10.06 21.82
N LEU A 215 19.15 9.79 21.65
CA LEU A 215 19.80 9.90 20.34
C LEU A 215 19.20 8.91 19.33
N THR A 216 18.91 7.69 19.75
CA THR A 216 18.26 6.66 18.92
C THR A 216 16.89 7.12 18.42
N VAL A 217 16.06 7.70 19.30
CA VAL A 217 14.75 8.25 18.94
C VAL A 217 14.89 9.44 17.98
N VAL A 218 15.80 10.36 18.26
CA VAL A 218 15.99 11.54 17.43
C VAL A 218 16.45 11.14 16.01
N VAL A 219 17.47 10.29 15.92
CA VAL A 219 18.07 9.92 14.63
C VAL A 219 17.18 8.94 13.86
N GLY A 220 16.75 7.86 14.48
CA GLY A 220 15.98 6.81 13.81
C GLY A 220 14.49 7.13 13.75
N GLY A 221 13.90 7.54 14.85
CA GLY A 221 12.48 7.84 14.96
C GLY A 221 12.11 9.14 14.26
N ILE A 222 12.58 10.27 14.79
CA ILE A 222 12.11 11.58 14.31
C ILE A 222 12.68 11.91 12.94
N LEU A 223 14.00 11.89 12.78
CA LEU A 223 14.64 12.27 11.50
C LEU A 223 14.43 11.19 10.43
N GLY A 224 14.60 9.92 10.79
CA GLY A 224 14.47 8.82 9.83
C GLY A 224 13.06 8.73 9.25
N LEU A 225 12.02 8.71 10.09
CA LEU A 225 10.63 8.65 9.64
C LEU A 225 10.21 9.93 8.90
N SER A 226 10.69 11.10 9.35
CA SER A 226 10.41 12.37 8.65
C SER A 226 11.00 12.37 7.24
N LEU A 227 12.21 11.86 7.05
CA LEU A 227 12.84 11.73 5.75
C LEU A 227 12.08 10.75 4.85
N ALA A 228 11.69 9.58 5.38
CA ALA A 228 10.88 8.62 4.63
C ALA A 228 9.54 9.20 4.17
N ASN A 229 8.85 9.93 5.06
CA ASN A 229 7.61 10.60 4.73
C ASN A 229 7.81 11.70 3.67
N ALA A 230 8.87 12.49 3.77
CA ALA A 230 9.15 13.54 2.82
C ALA A 230 9.35 12.99 1.40
N VAL A 231 10.16 11.95 1.23
CA VAL A 231 10.39 11.30 -0.07
C VAL A 231 9.11 10.64 -0.59
N PHE A 232 8.34 9.99 0.28
CA PHE A 232 7.09 9.36 -0.11
C PHE A 232 6.06 10.40 -0.62
N ILE A 233 5.89 11.51 0.09
CA ILE A 233 4.96 12.58 -0.30
C ILE A 233 5.41 13.25 -1.59
N ASP A 234 6.70 13.54 -1.74
CA ASP A 234 7.24 14.16 -2.94
C ASP A 234 6.92 13.35 -4.21
N GLU A 235 7.19 12.06 -4.17
CA GLU A 235 6.86 11.15 -5.28
C GLU A 235 5.35 10.98 -5.54
N MET A 236 4.53 11.01 -4.49
CA MET A 236 3.07 10.93 -4.65
C MET A 236 2.50 12.18 -5.33
N THR A 237 3.11 13.34 -5.14
CA THR A 237 2.65 14.62 -5.70
C THR A 237 3.27 14.94 -7.06
N MET A 238 4.32 14.23 -7.47
CA MET A 238 5.08 14.49 -8.70
C MET A 238 4.21 14.54 -9.98
N ASP A 239 3.21 13.66 -10.12
CA ASP A 239 2.33 13.66 -11.29
C ASP A 239 1.53 14.97 -11.40
N ASN A 240 1.05 15.50 -10.28
CA ASN A 240 0.32 16.77 -10.27
C ASN A 240 1.22 17.94 -10.65
N ASN A 241 2.48 17.93 -10.19
CA ASN A 241 3.46 18.95 -10.51
C ASN A 241 3.82 18.93 -12.00
N ASN A 242 4.07 17.75 -12.57
CA ASN A 242 4.37 17.59 -13.99
C ASN A 242 3.20 18.03 -14.90
N GLU A 243 1.95 17.74 -14.48
CA GLU A 243 0.76 18.21 -15.20
C GLU A 243 0.62 19.74 -15.11
N LEU A 244 0.90 20.30 -13.95
CA LEU A 244 0.87 21.75 -13.73
C LEU A 244 1.94 22.45 -14.55
N GLU A 245 3.19 21.99 -14.56
CA GLU A 245 4.27 22.52 -15.39
C GLU A 245 3.90 22.51 -16.87
N ARG A 246 3.35 21.39 -17.35
CA ARG A 246 2.92 21.30 -18.75
C ARG A 246 1.82 22.31 -19.09
N LYS A 247 0.87 22.56 -18.17
CA LYS A 247 -0.17 23.59 -18.37
C LYS A 247 0.43 24.99 -18.38
N ILE A 248 1.40 25.26 -17.50
CA ILE A 248 2.12 26.54 -17.46
C ILE A 248 2.89 26.77 -18.77
N ASP A 249 3.57 25.76 -19.30
CA ASP A 249 4.28 25.84 -20.56
C ASP A 249 3.35 26.14 -21.74
N LEU A 250 2.21 25.44 -21.82
CA LEU A 250 1.20 25.71 -22.85
C LEU A 250 0.67 27.15 -22.76
N LEU A 251 0.33 27.60 -21.56
CA LEU A 251 -0.12 28.99 -21.37
C LEU A 251 0.96 30.01 -21.73
N SER A 252 2.22 29.72 -21.44
CA SER A 252 3.35 30.59 -21.81
C SER A 252 3.51 30.73 -23.31
N VAL A 253 3.28 29.66 -24.08
CA VAL A 253 3.29 29.67 -25.55
C VAL A 253 2.14 30.50 -26.08
N GLU A 254 0.90 30.27 -25.58
CA GLU A 254 -0.27 31.06 -25.99
C GLU A 254 -0.12 32.55 -25.70
N ILE A 255 0.41 32.93 -24.54
CA ILE A 255 0.69 34.32 -24.19
C ILE A 255 1.72 34.93 -25.15
N ARG A 256 2.73 34.16 -25.54
CA ARG A 256 3.74 34.61 -26.50
C ARG A 256 3.15 34.83 -27.90
N GLU A 257 2.31 33.96 -28.36
CA GLU A 257 1.60 34.11 -29.64
C GLU A 257 0.67 35.32 -29.62
N LEU A 258 -0.13 35.50 -28.57
CA LEU A 258 -1.00 36.67 -28.41
C LEU A 258 -0.20 37.98 -28.41
N LYS A 259 0.93 38.00 -27.70
CA LYS A 259 1.84 39.15 -27.69
C LYS A 259 2.36 39.45 -29.09
N ASN A 260 2.75 38.43 -29.85
CA ASN A 260 3.23 38.61 -31.22
C ASN A 260 2.13 39.17 -32.16
N ILE A 261 0.91 38.67 -32.03
CA ILE A 261 -0.26 39.16 -32.79
C ILE A 261 -0.55 40.63 -32.45
N LEU A 262 -0.50 41.00 -31.17
CA LEU A 262 -0.72 42.38 -30.73
C LEU A 262 0.38 43.35 -31.19
N THR A 263 1.64 42.90 -31.19
CA THR A 263 2.79 43.72 -31.66
C THR A 263 2.85 43.79 -33.18
N SER A 264 2.34 42.81 -33.93
CA SER A 264 2.28 42.81 -35.38
C SER A 264 1.08 43.56 -35.97
N ARG A 265 0.12 44.00 -35.14
CA ARG A 265 -0.98 44.86 -35.57
C ARG A 265 -0.41 46.24 -35.93
N PRO A 266 -0.52 46.70 -37.20
CA PRO A 266 -0.07 48.06 -37.54
C PRO A 266 -0.88 49.05 -36.70
N GLN A 267 -0.17 49.93 -35.99
CA GLN A 267 -0.80 51.10 -35.37
C GLN A 267 -1.41 51.89 -36.52
N ASN A 268 -2.72 51.82 -36.67
CA ASN A 268 -3.46 52.71 -37.54
C ASN A 268 -3.44 54.07 -36.86
N ASN A 269 -2.34 54.83 -37.11
CA ASN A 269 -2.26 56.24 -36.81
C ASN A 269 -3.24 56.97 -37.76
N GLY A 270 -4.54 56.85 -37.43
CA GLY A 270 -5.54 57.76 -37.96
C GLY A 270 -5.14 59.16 -37.52
N ASN A 271 -4.54 59.88 -38.46
CA ASN A 271 -4.26 61.32 -38.35
C ASN A 271 -5.64 62.04 -38.34
N PRO A 272 -6.14 62.62 -37.25
CA PRO A 272 -7.37 63.37 -37.25
C PRO A 272 -7.05 64.82 -37.54
N GLY A 273 -6.82 65.16 -38.81
CA GLY A 273 -6.51 66.50 -39.09
C GLY A 273 -6.20 66.78 -40.54
N GLU A 274 -7.12 66.57 -41.46
CA GLU A 274 -7.16 67.30 -42.75
C GLU A 274 -8.57 67.06 -43.34
N ASP A 275 -9.46 68.01 -43.01
CA ASP A 275 -10.54 68.47 -43.89
C ASP A 275 -11.34 69.58 -43.15
N ILE A 276 -10.74 70.76 -43.08
CA ILE A 276 -11.51 71.99 -42.99
C ILE A 276 -10.82 72.99 -43.97
N LYS A 277 -11.31 72.98 -45.21
CA LYS A 277 -11.39 74.22 -46.03
C LYS A 277 -12.48 74.03 -47.09
#